data_cfdad1f06029702541084fba6e0b20db
#
_entry.id   cfdad1f06029702541084fba6e0b20db
#
_cell.length_a   1.000
_cell.length_b   1.000
_cell.length_c   1.000
_cell.angle_alpha   90.00
_cell.angle_beta   90.00
_cell.angle_gamma   90.00
#
_symmetry.space_group_name_H-M   'P 1'
#
loop_
_entity.id
_entity.type
_entity.pdbx_description
1 polymer ?
#
loop_
_entity_poly.entity_id
_entity_poly.type
_entity_poly.pdbx_seq_one_letter_code
_entity_poly.pdbx_strand_id
1 'polypeptide(L)'
;VSISMKSILAAAVASLVVGNAMAADGTINFKGEITAAACSITGGAGTTVGGAAGNQTIDVSLGKISIDSLGGTAGGSIAGGTSLNLNLDCGKTGTGLTTVKLKFDPVSGTGIDSHNESLLKLGKDSTATGVGIGIYGSDGKLLNLSANETINAPLNSNTEKDGEGNDITVYSANLNLRAAYVKSGAAAATAGIANGSLPFTLEYN
;
A
#
# COMPACT_ATOMS: atom_id res chain seq x y z
N VAL A 1 -0.93 -3.43 103.20
CA VAL A 1 -1.73 -2.58 102.32
C VAL A 1 -1.92 -3.26 101.00
N SER A 2 -3.13 -3.73 100.75
CA SER A 2 -3.51 -4.48 99.58
C SER A 2 -4.06 -3.54 98.50
N ILE A 3 -3.57 -3.62 97.31
CA ILE A 3 -4.14 -2.94 96.17
C ILE A 3 -4.54 -3.97 95.16
N SER A 4 -5.79 -4.13 94.99
CA SER A 4 -6.42 -4.92 93.96
C SER A 4 -6.44 -4.13 92.64
N MET A 5 -5.82 -4.62 91.64
CA MET A 5 -5.90 -4.05 90.37
C MET A 5 -6.65 -5.00 89.40
N LYS A 6 -7.88 -4.62 89.15
CA LYS A 6 -8.69 -5.28 88.14
C LYS A 6 -8.29 -4.77 86.73
N SER A 7 -7.50 -5.54 86.10
CA SER A 7 -7.14 -5.27 84.67
C SER A 7 -8.24 -5.79 83.78
N ILE A 8 -8.95 -4.86 83.13
CA ILE A 8 -9.88 -5.17 82.09
C ILE A 8 -9.05 -5.36 80.80
N LEU A 9 -8.95 -6.57 80.39
CA LEU A 9 -8.34 -6.91 79.13
C LEU A 9 -9.39 -6.71 78.02
N ALA A 10 -9.32 -5.60 77.34
CA ALA A 10 -10.07 -5.42 76.08
C ALA A 10 -9.32 -6.10 74.98
N ALA A 11 -9.75 -7.30 74.57
CA ALA A 11 -9.26 -7.99 73.44
C ALA A 11 -9.85 -7.34 72.15
N ALA A 12 -9.09 -6.47 71.51
CA ALA A 12 -9.41 -6.00 70.17
C ALA A 12 -9.12 -7.12 69.18
N VAL A 13 -10.16 -7.79 68.75
CA VAL A 13 -10.06 -8.73 67.62
C VAL A 13 -9.94 -7.89 66.34
N ALA A 14 -8.71 -7.63 65.93
CA ALA A 14 -8.44 -7.12 64.60
C ALA A 14 -8.68 -8.27 63.59
N SER A 15 -9.85 -8.32 63.00
CA SER A 15 -10.12 -9.16 61.88
C SER A 15 -9.26 -8.71 60.70
N LEU A 16 -8.14 -9.38 60.51
CA LEU A 16 -7.36 -9.29 59.28
C LEU A 16 -8.21 -9.86 58.16
N VAL A 17 -8.90 -8.97 57.42
CA VAL A 17 -9.44 -9.30 56.12
C VAL A 17 -8.23 -9.50 55.23
N VAL A 18 -7.77 -10.73 55.14
CA VAL A 18 -6.82 -11.14 54.10
C VAL A 18 -7.57 -11.10 52.77
N GLY A 19 -7.62 -9.91 52.20
CA GLY A 19 -8.05 -9.78 50.80
C GLY A 19 -7.13 -10.67 49.97
N ASN A 20 -7.66 -11.76 49.45
CA ASN A 20 -6.98 -12.50 48.41
C ASN A 20 -6.73 -11.53 47.25
N ALA A 21 -5.60 -10.85 47.26
CA ALA A 21 -5.09 -10.17 46.08
C ALA A 21 -4.80 -11.29 45.09
N MET A 22 -5.75 -11.57 44.21
CA MET A 22 -5.51 -12.40 43.03
C MET A 22 -4.57 -11.60 42.13
N ALA A 23 -3.30 -11.69 42.41
CA ALA A 23 -2.30 -11.25 41.46
C ALA A 23 -2.40 -12.17 40.25
N ALA A 24 -2.58 -11.61 39.08
CA ALA A 24 -2.50 -12.39 37.84
C ALA A 24 -1.09 -12.97 37.76
N ASP A 25 -0.97 -14.28 37.71
CA ASP A 25 0.32 -14.97 37.69
C ASP A 25 1.14 -14.68 36.43
N GLY A 26 0.51 -14.10 35.39
CA GLY A 26 1.19 -13.73 34.17
C GLY A 26 0.24 -13.15 33.12
N THR A 27 0.83 -12.67 32.03
CA THR A 27 0.11 -12.18 30.86
C THR A 27 0.54 -12.98 29.63
N ILE A 28 -0.41 -13.51 28.89
CA ILE A 28 -0.18 -14.19 27.61
C ILE A 28 -0.48 -13.16 26.51
N ASN A 29 0.55 -12.78 25.76
CA ASN A 29 0.41 -11.90 24.62
C ASN A 29 0.28 -12.72 23.34
N PHE A 30 -0.85 -12.62 22.68
CA PHE A 30 -1.05 -13.17 21.34
C PHE A 30 -0.61 -12.12 20.33
N LYS A 31 0.36 -12.50 19.50
CA LYS A 31 0.81 -11.70 18.36
C LYS A 31 0.54 -12.50 17.12
N GLY A 32 -0.19 -11.93 16.18
CA GLY A 32 -0.49 -12.54 14.92
C GLY A 32 -0.98 -11.47 13.96
N GLU A 33 -0.81 -11.70 12.69
CA GLU A 33 -1.30 -10.88 11.61
C GLU A 33 -2.27 -11.75 10.80
N ILE A 34 -3.45 -11.19 10.52
CA ILE A 34 -4.39 -11.79 9.58
C ILE A 34 -4.23 -10.99 8.30
N THR A 35 -3.50 -11.54 7.34
CA THR A 35 -3.38 -10.94 6.02
C THR A 35 -4.58 -11.38 5.18
N ALA A 36 -5.15 -10.44 4.43
CA ALA A 36 -6.03 -10.78 3.33
C ALA A 36 -5.27 -11.61 2.28
N ALA A 37 -5.98 -12.33 1.43
CA ALA A 37 -5.38 -13.04 0.30
C ALA A 37 -4.43 -12.09 -0.46
N ALA A 38 -3.15 -12.34 -0.41
CA ALA A 38 -2.17 -11.53 -1.12
C ALA A 38 -1.89 -12.19 -2.47
N CYS A 39 -2.33 -11.54 -3.55
CA CYS A 39 -1.96 -11.96 -4.89
C CYS A 39 -0.49 -11.68 -5.16
N SER A 40 0.16 -12.54 -5.90
CA SER A 40 1.48 -12.27 -6.46
C SER A 40 1.34 -11.31 -7.63
N ILE A 41 2.20 -10.30 -7.69
CA ILE A 41 2.22 -9.33 -8.79
C ILE A 41 3.36 -9.68 -9.74
N THR A 42 3.04 -9.71 -11.03
CA THR A 42 4.05 -9.76 -12.09
C THR A 42 3.92 -8.53 -12.97
N GLY A 43 5.03 -7.99 -13.40
CA GLY A 43 5.08 -6.79 -14.24
C GLY A 43 5.05 -7.13 -15.74
N GLY A 44 4.46 -6.24 -16.52
CA GLY A 44 4.56 -6.26 -17.98
C GLY A 44 5.87 -5.64 -18.48
N ALA A 45 5.95 -5.38 -19.78
CA ALA A 45 7.11 -4.77 -20.42
C ALA A 45 7.46 -3.41 -19.77
N GLY A 46 8.73 -3.19 -19.47
CA GLY A 46 9.22 -1.96 -18.82
C GLY A 46 9.11 -1.94 -17.29
N THR A 47 8.64 -3.03 -16.68
CA THR A 47 8.53 -3.17 -15.22
C THR A 47 9.30 -4.39 -14.74
N THR A 48 9.92 -4.26 -13.56
CA THR A 48 10.52 -5.38 -12.84
C THR A 48 9.87 -5.47 -11.46
N VAL A 49 9.45 -6.66 -11.05
CA VAL A 49 8.81 -6.88 -9.75
C VAL A 49 9.72 -7.74 -8.90
N GLY A 50 10.00 -7.28 -7.68
CA GLY A 50 10.75 -8.00 -6.66
C GLY A 50 9.98 -8.10 -5.36
N GLY A 51 10.42 -8.99 -4.46
CA GLY A 51 9.78 -9.20 -3.16
C GLY A 51 8.75 -10.33 -3.16
N ALA A 52 8.20 -10.63 -1.99
CA ALA A 52 7.16 -11.65 -1.80
C ALA A 52 5.76 -11.03 -1.90
N ALA A 53 4.75 -11.84 -2.18
CA ALA A 53 3.35 -11.41 -2.18
C ALA A 53 3.01 -10.66 -0.87
N GLY A 54 2.33 -9.53 -0.99
CA GLY A 54 2.01 -8.64 0.12
C GLY A 54 3.08 -7.61 0.48
N ASN A 55 4.32 -7.76 -0.03
CA ASN A 55 5.41 -6.78 0.15
C ASN A 55 6.31 -6.74 -1.09
N GLN A 56 5.74 -6.30 -2.19
CA GLN A 56 6.43 -6.28 -3.48
C GLN A 56 6.86 -4.86 -3.86
N THR A 57 8.03 -4.76 -4.49
CA THR A 57 8.52 -3.54 -5.11
C THR A 57 8.41 -3.66 -6.61
N ILE A 58 7.89 -2.62 -7.26
CA ILE A 58 7.74 -2.55 -8.71
C ILE A 58 8.62 -1.42 -9.22
N ASP A 59 9.65 -1.77 -9.96
CA ASP A 59 10.51 -0.81 -10.64
C ASP A 59 10.01 -0.55 -12.05
N VAL A 60 9.73 0.71 -12.35
CA VAL A 60 9.20 1.17 -13.64
C VAL A 60 10.23 2.06 -14.31
N SER A 61 10.73 1.64 -15.45
CA SER A 61 11.66 2.45 -16.25
C SER A 61 10.90 3.39 -17.19
N LEU A 62 10.90 4.69 -16.89
CA LEU A 62 10.29 5.70 -17.75
C LEU A 62 11.19 6.12 -18.93
N GLY A 63 12.42 5.62 -18.95
CA GLY A 63 13.39 5.90 -20.02
C GLY A 63 13.87 7.35 -20.04
N LYS A 64 14.48 7.73 -21.17
CA LYS A 64 14.95 9.10 -21.42
C LYS A 64 13.98 9.80 -22.35
N ILE A 65 13.42 10.90 -21.88
CA ILE A 65 12.44 11.71 -22.60
C ILE A 65 13.03 13.10 -22.85
N SER A 66 12.90 13.59 -24.08
CA SER A 66 13.28 14.99 -24.39
C SER A 66 12.29 15.95 -23.71
N ILE A 67 12.79 17.09 -23.22
CA ILE A 67 11.95 18.16 -22.67
C ILE A 67 10.89 18.62 -23.67
N ASP A 68 11.25 18.67 -24.95
CA ASP A 68 10.34 19.12 -26.03
C ASP A 68 9.21 18.10 -26.28
N SER A 69 9.45 16.82 -25.92
CA SER A 69 8.47 15.73 -26.02
C SER A 69 7.58 15.59 -24.79
N LEU A 70 7.85 16.34 -23.72
CA LEU A 70 6.99 16.31 -22.52
C LEU A 70 5.62 16.85 -22.88
N GLY A 71 4.56 16.03 -22.69
CA GLY A 71 3.19 16.48 -22.80
C GLY A 71 2.94 17.71 -21.93
N GLY A 72 2.26 18.71 -22.50
CA GLY A 72 1.93 19.92 -21.78
C GLY A 72 0.60 19.76 -21.09
N THR A 73 0.36 19.89 -19.89
CA THR A 73 -0.85 19.87 -19.08
C THR A 73 -1.41 18.49 -18.75
N ALA A 74 -1.82 18.35 -17.51
CA ALA A 74 -2.62 17.25 -17.00
C ALA A 74 -3.86 17.04 -17.89
N GLY A 75 -3.99 15.86 -18.50
CA GLY A 75 -5.08 15.53 -19.44
C GLY A 75 -4.74 15.68 -20.93
N GLY A 76 -3.54 16.14 -21.29
CA GLY A 76 -3.07 16.14 -22.66
C GLY A 76 -2.59 14.77 -23.14
N SER A 77 -2.36 14.64 -24.45
CA SER A 77 -1.79 13.42 -25.05
C SER A 77 -0.49 13.02 -24.37
N ILE A 78 -0.40 11.77 -23.93
CA ILE A 78 0.80 11.21 -23.31
C ILE A 78 1.85 11.02 -24.39
N ALA A 79 2.79 11.95 -24.50
CA ALA A 79 3.97 11.74 -25.32
C ALA A 79 4.97 10.88 -24.53
N GLY A 80 5.11 9.62 -24.91
CA GLY A 80 6.11 8.72 -24.33
C GLY A 80 5.83 8.35 -22.87
N GLY A 81 4.99 7.40 -22.62
CA GLY A 81 4.82 6.78 -21.30
C GLY A 81 5.21 5.31 -21.35
N THR A 82 5.58 4.76 -20.22
CA THR A 82 5.82 3.34 -20.03
C THR A 82 4.55 2.67 -19.57
N SER A 83 4.24 1.53 -20.16
CA SER A 83 3.17 0.66 -19.71
C SER A 83 3.50 0.13 -18.32
N LEU A 84 2.59 0.30 -17.39
CA LEU A 84 2.66 -0.22 -16.03
C LEU A 84 1.53 -1.25 -15.89
N ASN A 85 1.67 -2.36 -16.60
CA ASN A 85 0.68 -3.43 -16.49
C ASN A 85 1.05 -4.34 -15.32
N LEU A 86 0.16 -4.45 -14.39
CA LEU A 86 0.29 -5.33 -13.22
C LEU A 86 -0.65 -6.51 -13.40
N ASN A 87 -0.08 -7.69 -13.53
CA ASN A 87 -0.82 -8.94 -13.56
C ASN A 87 -0.80 -9.53 -12.15
N LEU A 88 -1.97 -9.73 -11.59
CA LEU A 88 -2.16 -10.29 -10.27
C LEU A 88 -2.54 -11.76 -10.40
N ASP A 89 -1.76 -12.63 -9.77
CA ASP A 89 -2.05 -14.05 -9.62
C ASP A 89 -2.44 -14.29 -8.15
N CYS A 90 -3.69 -14.60 -7.92
CA CYS A 90 -4.26 -14.87 -6.61
C CYS A 90 -4.39 -16.37 -6.33
N GLY A 91 -4.05 -17.22 -7.29
CA GLY A 91 -4.19 -18.66 -7.15
C GLY A 91 -5.59 -19.07 -6.64
N LYS A 92 -5.64 -19.98 -5.69
CA LYS A 92 -6.89 -20.42 -5.05
C LYS A 92 -7.43 -19.45 -4.00
N THR A 93 -6.62 -18.48 -3.55
CA THR A 93 -6.99 -17.57 -2.45
C THR A 93 -8.01 -16.51 -2.86
N GLY A 94 -8.27 -16.35 -4.16
CA GLY A 94 -9.29 -15.46 -4.69
C GLY A 94 -10.73 -15.96 -4.56
N THR A 95 -10.98 -17.13 -3.97
CA THR A 95 -12.33 -17.70 -3.86
C THR A 95 -13.28 -16.78 -3.10
N GLY A 96 -14.39 -16.44 -3.74
CA GLY A 96 -15.41 -15.55 -3.18
C GLY A 96 -15.14 -14.06 -3.38
N LEU A 97 -13.99 -13.70 -3.94
CA LEU A 97 -13.65 -12.33 -4.31
C LEU A 97 -14.04 -12.05 -5.77
N THR A 98 -14.45 -10.82 -6.06
CA THR A 98 -14.92 -10.41 -7.38
C THR A 98 -14.13 -9.29 -7.99
N THR A 99 -13.47 -8.47 -7.16
CA THR A 99 -12.74 -7.28 -7.59
C THR A 99 -11.46 -7.07 -6.80
N VAL A 100 -10.48 -6.51 -7.47
CA VAL A 100 -9.26 -5.96 -6.85
C VAL A 100 -9.31 -4.45 -7.02
N LYS A 101 -9.05 -3.72 -5.96
CA LYS A 101 -8.93 -2.27 -5.93
C LYS A 101 -7.50 -1.88 -5.61
N LEU A 102 -6.88 -1.14 -6.52
CA LEU A 102 -5.56 -0.53 -6.30
C LEU A 102 -5.74 0.89 -5.77
N LYS A 103 -5.12 1.17 -4.65
CA LYS A 103 -5.07 2.49 -4.00
C LYS A 103 -3.63 2.94 -3.87
N PHE A 104 -3.35 4.18 -4.24
CA PHE A 104 -2.04 4.80 -4.05
C PHE A 104 -1.97 5.60 -2.76
N ASP A 105 -0.78 5.64 -2.15
CA ASP A 105 -0.46 6.49 -1.00
C ASP A 105 0.75 7.39 -1.33
N PRO A 106 0.53 8.48 -2.07
CA PRO A 106 1.60 9.38 -2.45
C PRO A 106 2.28 10.06 -1.26
N VAL A 107 1.57 10.22 -0.12
CA VAL A 107 2.09 10.91 1.06
C VAL A 107 3.20 10.09 1.72
N SER A 108 3.07 8.78 1.75
CA SER A 108 4.11 7.85 2.26
C SER A 108 5.26 7.64 1.25
N GLY A 109 5.12 8.15 0.03
CA GLY A 109 6.14 8.14 -1.02
C GLY A 109 6.89 9.46 -1.14
N THR A 110 7.12 9.91 -2.39
CA THR A 110 7.79 11.18 -2.66
C THR A 110 6.87 12.39 -2.54
N GLY A 111 5.59 12.17 -2.33
CA GLY A 111 4.57 13.21 -2.13
C GLY A 111 3.87 13.60 -3.43
N ILE A 112 2.97 14.57 -3.30
CA ILE A 112 2.23 15.17 -4.40
C ILE A 112 2.96 16.42 -4.87
N ASP A 113 2.97 16.68 -6.20
CA ASP A 113 3.54 17.91 -6.74
C ASP A 113 2.72 19.12 -6.28
N SER A 114 3.41 20.17 -5.82
CA SER A 114 2.77 21.35 -5.23
C SER A 114 2.04 22.25 -6.23
N HIS A 115 2.30 22.07 -7.52
CA HIS A 115 1.73 22.87 -8.60
C HIS A 115 0.68 22.08 -9.41
N ASN A 116 0.71 20.75 -9.29
CA ASN A 116 -0.25 19.88 -9.93
C ASN A 116 -0.56 18.66 -9.07
N GLU A 117 -1.66 18.73 -8.37
CA GLU A 117 -2.09 17.71 -7.40
C GLU A 117 -2.37 16.33 -8.00
N SER A 118 -2.44 16.22 -9.32
CA SER A 118 -2.56 14.93 -10.01
C SER A 118 -1.22 14.25 -10.23
N LEU A 119 -0.10 14.91 -9.95
CA LEU A 119 1.23 14.37 -10.22
C LEU A 119 1.94 13.94 -8.94
N LEU A 120 2.67 12.86 -9.06
CA LEU A 120 3.65 12.46 -8.07
C LEU A 120 4.86 13.40 -8.15
N LYS A 121 5.26 13.94 -7.01
CA LYS A 121 6.45 14.77 -6.86
C LYS A 121 7.71 13.95 -7.11
N LEU A 122 8.71 14.56 -7.70
CA LEU A 122 10.03 13.92 -7.83
C LEU A 122 10.73 13.80 -6.48
N GLY A 123 11.47 12.71 -6.32
CA GLY A 123 12.26 12.44 -5.13
C GLY A 123 13.46 13.37 -4.97
N LYS A 124 14.04 13.38 -3.78
CA LYS A 124 15.16 14.28 -3.40
C LYS A 124 16.41 14.08 -4.25
N ASP A 125 16.60 12.88 -4.80
CA ASP A 125 17.74 12.53 -5.65
C ASP A 125 17.55 12.95 -7.11
N SER A 126 16.42 13.61 -7.41
CA SER A 126 16.13 14.12 -8.73
C SER A 126 16.77 15.49 -8.92
N THR A 127 17.27 15.73 -10.14
CA THR A 127 17.88 17.01 -10.55
C THR A 127 17.05 17.74 -11.59
N ALA A 128 16.10 17.04 -12.25
CA ALA A 128 15.12 17.68 -13.11
C ALA A 128 14.14 18.53 -12.30
N THR A 129 13.66 19.63 -12.85
CA THR A 129 12.66 20.52 -12.24
C THR A 129 11.52 20.82 -13.21
N GLY A 130 10.39 21.31 -12.69
CA GLY A 130 9.22 21.67 -13.50
C GLY A 130 8.49 20.46 -14.11
N VAL A 131 8.73 19.26 -13.60
CA VAL A 131 8.11 18.00 -14.05
C VAL A 131 7.68 17.17 -12.84
N GLY A 132 6.64 16.36 -13.02
CA GLY A 132 6.21 15.32 -12.10
C GLY A 132 5.93 14.01 -12.85
N ILE A 133 5.52 12.98 -12.15
CA ILE A 133 5.15 11.69 -12.72
C ILE A 133 3.63 11.55 -12.66
N GLY A 134 2.99 11.41 -13.81
CA GLY A 134 1.57 11.14 -13.94
C GLY A 134 1.31 9.64 -14.07
N ILE A 135 0.27 9.16 -13.38
CA ILE A 135 -0.25 7.80 -13.51
C ILE A 135 -1.57 7.89 -14.27
N TYR A 136 -1.72 7.06 -15.28
CA TYR A 136 -2.88 7.05 -16.15
C TYR A 136 -3.58 5.69 -16.06
N GLY A 137 -4.89 5.74 -16.00
CA GLY A 137 -5.74 4.55 -16.05
C GLY A 137 -5.77 3.92 -17.44
N SER A 138 -6.44 2.77 -17.56
CA SER A 138 -6.64 2.07 -18.82
C SER A 138 -7.43 2.88 -19.84
N ASP A 139 -8.23 3.84 -19.40
CA ASP A 139 -8.99 4.79 -20.22
C ASP A 139 -8.13 5.96 -20.73
N GLY A 140 -6.86 5.99 -20.37
CA GLY A 140 -5.91 7.06 -20.73
C GLY A 140 -6.07 8.35 -19.94
N LYS A 141 -6.92 8.39 -18.92
CA LYS A 141 -7.08 9.56 -18.05
C LYS A 141 -6.01 9.59 -16.96
N LEU A 142 -5.50 10.78 -16.70
CA LEU A 142 -4.61 11.05 -15.59
C LEU A 142 -5.38 10.90 -14.27
N LEU A 143 -4.86 10.07 -13.38
CA LEU A 143 -5.41 9.91 -12.03
C LEU A 143 -5.12 11.14 -11.19
N ASN A 144 -6.07 11.54 -10.39
CA ASN A 144 -5.86 12.57 -9.38
C ASN A 144 -5.33 11.92 -8.10
N LEU A 145 -4.01 12.03 -7.88
CA LEU A 145 -3.35 11.43 -6.72
C LEU A 145 -3.79 12.06 -5.39
N SER A 146 -4.16 13.35 -5.39
CA SER A 146 -4.65 14.03 -4.19
C SER A 146 -6.06 13.61 -3.80
N ALA A 147 -6.87 13.20 -4.77
CA ALA A 147 -8.25 12.75 -4.54
C ALA A 147 -8.33 11.28 -4.07
N ASN A 148 -7.20 10.61 -3.91
CA ASN A 148 -7.15 9.18 -3.57
C ASN A 148 -7.99 8.31 -4.53
N GLU A 149 -7.99 8.65 -5.81
CA GLU A 149 -8.67 7.86 -6.83
C GLU A 149 -8.14 6.43 -6.82
N THR A 150 -9.06 5.49 -6.96
CA THR A 150 -8.74 4.06 -6.96
C THR A 150 -8.99 3.45 -8.34
N ILE A 151 -8.23 2.43 -8.65
CA ILE A 151 -8.40 1.65 -9.87
C ILE A 151 -8.98 0.30 -9.50
N ASN A 152 -10.09 -0.04 -10.12
CA ASN A 152 -10.76 -1.31 -9.90
C ASN A 152 -10.54 -2.22 -11.11
N ALA A 153 -10.24 -3.48 -10.85
CA ALA A 153 -10.18 -4.52 -11.87
C ALA A 153 -11.03 -5.72 -11.46
N PRO A 154 -11.73 -6.37 -12.38
CA PRO A 154 -12.43 -7.61 -12.10
C PRO A 154 -11.42 -8.71 -11.77
N LEU A 155 -11.74 -9.54 -10.80
CA LEU A 155 -11.02 -10.76 -10.51
C LEU A 155 -11.66 -11.89 -11.34
N ASN A 156 -10.91 -12.40 -12.29
CA ASN A 156 -11.38 -13.44 -13.21
C ASN A 156 -10.95 -14.81 -12.70
N SER A 157 -11.87 -15.77 -12.78
CA SER A 157 -11.58 -17.16 -12.46
C SER A 157 -11.25 -17.96 -13.72
N ASN A 158 -10.25 -18.82 -13.63
CA ASN A 158 -9.87 -19.78 -14.65
C ASN A 158 -9.76 -21.17 -14.04
N THR A 159 -9.99 -22.19 -14.86
CA THR A 159 -9.75 -23.58 -14.46
C THR A 159 -8.38 -24.01 -14.97
N GLU A 160 -7.54 -24.50 -14.10
CA GLU A 160 -6.22 -25.05 -14.38
C GLU A 160 -6.11 -26.48 -13.87
N LYS A 161 -5.09 -27.21 -14.30
CA LYS A 161 -4.76 -28.52 -13.74
C LYS A 161 -3.70 -28.37 -12.66
N ASP A 162 -3.91 -29.02 -11.50
CA ASP A 162 -2.86 -29.14 -10.49
C ASP A 162 -1.79 -30.18 -10.92
N GLY A 163 -0.76 -30.34 -10.08
CA GLY A 163 0.33 -31.31 -10.34
C GLY A 163 -0.13 -32.76 -10.34
N GLU A 164 -1.33 -33.05 -9.90
CA GLU A 164 -1.96 -34.38 -9.86
C GLU A 164 -2.98 -34.57 -11.01
N GLY A 165 -3.22 -33.50 -11.80
CA GLY A 165 -4.15 -33.51 -12.94
C GLY A 165 -5.60 -33.20 -12.58
N ASN A 166 -5.91 -32.78 -11.35
CA ASN A 166 -7.25 -32.38 -10.94
C ASN A 166 -7.56 -30.96 -11.37
N ASP A 167 -8.82 -30.68 -11.66
CA ASP A 167 -9.27 -29.33 -11.97
C ASP A 167 -9.27 -28.46 -10.70
N ILE A 168 -8.58 -27.33 -10.78
CA ILE A 168 -8.56 -26.30 -9.73
C ILE A 168 -9.01 -24.97 -10.31
N THR A 169 -9.73 -24.20 -9.49
CA THR A 169 -10.06 -22.81 -9.87
C THR A 169 -9.00 -21.87 -9.33
N VAL A 170 -8.43 -21.07 -10.22
CA VAL A 170 -7.46 -20.02 -9.90
C VAL A 170 -8.02 -18.66 -10.30
N TYR A 171 -7.58 -17.62 -9.64
CA TYR A 171 -8.09 -16.28 -9.79
C TYR A 171 -6.97 -15.32 -10.21
N SER A 172 -7.27 -14.42 -11.13
CA SER A 172 -6.32 -13.43 -11.61
C SER A 172 -7.00 -12.11 -11.96
N ALA A 173 -6.23 -11.02 -11.90
CA ALA A 173 -6.68 -9.70 -12.34
C ALA A 173 -5.58 -8.99 -13.11
N ASN A 174 -5.97 -8.07 -14.00
CA ASN A 174 -5.04 -7.23 -14.75
C ASN A 174 -5.35 -5.75 -14.48
N LEU A 175 -4.35 -5.03 -14.00
CA LEU A 175 -4.37 -3.59 -13.83
C LEU A 175 -3.53 -2.95 -14.93
N ASN A 176 -4.20 -2.39 -15.92
CA ASN A 176 -3.54 -1.77 -17.08
C ASN A 176 -3.38 -0.28 -16.81
N LEU A 177 -2.16 0.13 -16.50
CA LEU A 177 -1.79 1.49 -16.19
C LEU A 177 -0.69 1.98 -17.12
N ARG A 178 -0.46 3.28 -17.11
CA ARG A 178 0.70 3.90 -17.73
C ARG A 178 1.28 4.95 -16.80
N ALA A 179 2.59 5.11 -16.83
CA ALA A 179 3.28 6.17 -16.12
C ALA A 179 4.08 7.03 -17.12
N ALA A 180 4.08 8.33 -16.92
CA ALA A 180 4.80 9.26 -17.81
C ALA A 180 5.25 10.50 -17.06
N TYR A 181 6.32 11.15 -17.55
CA TYR A 181 6.67 12.49 -17.11
C TYR A 181 5.72 13.53 -17.70
N VAL A 182 5.29 14.46 -16.88
CA VAL A 182 4.36 15.55 -17.24
C VAL A 182 4.90 16.86 -16.69
N LYS A 183 4.75 17.95 -17.45
CA LYS A 183 5.07 19.30 -16.95
C LYS A 183 4.19 19.61 -15.75
N SER A 184 4.78 20.05 -14.65
CA SER A 184 4.04 20.37 -13.42
C SER A 184 3.31 21.73 -13.49
N GLY A 185 3.73 22.59 -14.41
CA GLY A 185 3.14 23.93 -14.58
C GLY A 185 3.79 25.03 -13.73
N ALA A 186 4.76 24.67 -12.85
CA ALA A 186 5.38 25.65 -11.94
C ALA A 186 6.44 26.54 -12.60
N ALA A 187 7.28 25.92 -13.42
CA ALA A 187 8.42 26.56 -14.09
C ALA A 187 8.73 25.83 -15.39
N ALA A 188 9.64 26.38 -16.18
CA ALA A 188 10.18 25.67 -17.33
C ALA A 188 10.80 24.35 -16.89
N ALA A 189 10.48 23.28 -17.61
CA ALA A 189 11.07 21.96 -17.36
C ALA A 189 12.58 22.01 -17.64
N THR A 190 13.37 21.41 -16.76
CA THR A 190 14.82 21.26 -16.93
C THR A 190 15.21 19.80 -17.09
N ALA A 191 16.27 19.56 -17.88
CA ALA A 191 16.83 18.22 -18.00
C ALA A 191 17.51 17.77 -16.69
N GLY A 192 17.42 16.50 -16.40
CA GLY A 192 18.04 15.93 -15.20
C GLY A 192 17.50 14.54 -14.89
N ILE A 193 17.92 14.01 -13.76
CA ILE A 193 17.38 12.78 -13.19
C ILE A 193 15.99 13.07 -12.61
N ALA A 194 15.03 12.20 -12.88
CA ALA A 194 13.65 12.34 -12.44
C ALA A 194 13.12 11.00 -11.90
N ASN A 195 13.25 10.80 -10.62
CA ASN A 195 12.82 9.59 -9.91
C ASN A 195 11.67 9.92 -8.95
N GLY A 196 10.80 8.93 -8.68
CA GLY A 196 9.72 9.04 -7.70
C GLY A 196 9.39 7.68 -7.12
N SER A 197 8.80 7.67 -5.94
CA SER A 197 8.30 6.48 -5.24
C SER A 197 6.84 6.68 -4.87
N LEU A 198 6.01 5.73 -5.23
CA LEU A 198 4.57 5.76 -5.01
C LEU A 198 4.12 4.45 -4.34
N PRO A 199 3.99 4.41 -3.01
CA PRO A 199 3.41 3.28 -2.32
C PRO A 199 1.97 3.00 -2.75
N PHE A 200 1.58 1.75 -2.71
CA PHE A 200 0.25 1.31 -3.08
C PHE A 200 -0.26 0.19 -2.15
N THR A 201 -1.57 0.03 -2.14
CA THR A 201 -2.26 -1.06 -1.44
C THR A 201 -3.24 -1.72 -2.39
N LEU A 202 -3.36 -3.04 -2.31
CA LEU A 202 -4.40 -3.81 -2.98
C LEU A 202 -5.46 -4.20 -1.95
N GLU A 203 -6.71 -3.86 -2.26
CA GLU A 203 -7.88 -4.27 -1.50
C GLU A 203 -8.67 -5.28 -2.35
N TYR A 204 -9.10 -6.38 -1.74
CA TYR A 204 -9.83 -7.46 -2.41
C TYR A 204 -11.27 -7.53 -1.89
N ASN A 205 -12.26 -7.51 -2.78
CA ASN A 205 -13.68 -7.50 -2.44
C ASN A 205 -14.46 -8.58 -3.19
#